data_12b6889937ec17d260a46d5b2b81279f
#
_entry.id   12b6889937ec17d260a46d5b2b81279f
#
_cell.length_a   1.000
_cell.length_b   1.000
_cell.length_c   1.000
_cell.angle_alpha   90.00
_cell.angle_beta   90.00
_cell.angle_gamma   90.00
#
_symmetry.space_group_name_H-M   'P 1'
#
loop_
_entity.id
_entity.type
_entity.pdbx_description
1 polymer ?
#
loop_
_entity_poly.entity_id
_entity_poly.type
_entity_poly.pdbx_seq_one_letter_code
_entity_poly.pdbx_strand_id
1 'polypeptide(L)'
;MNIEHFTEKAREALSDAAQLARQYHHNQVEVEHLLAALLAQDGGVVQQVIAKAGGDLDAAKRIINNELERMPHVYGGSEPGISPRLRKLLEDAWREMSNFHDEYLLPTVPW
;
A
#
# COMPACT_ATOMS: atom_id res chain seq x y z
N MET A 1 14.20 2.02 12.43
CA MET A 1 13.06 2.52 11.62
C MET A 1 12.09 3.24 12.53
N ASN A 2 11.61 4.38 12.10
CA ASN A 2 10.63 5.14 12.87
C ASN A 2 9.22 4.65 12.52
N ILE A 3 8.55 4.02 13.48
CA ILE A 3 7.22 3.44 13.29
C ILE A 3 6.17 4.51 12.99
N GLU A 4 6.26 5.67 13.62
CA GLU A 4 5.34 6.77 13.37
C GLU A 4 5.45 7.27 11.92
N HIS A 5 6.68 7.41 11.45
CA HIS A 5 6.93 7.83 10.07
C HIS A 5 6.41 6.79 9.08
N PHE A 6 6.64 5.51 9.37
CA PHE A 6 6.11 4.43 8.55
C PHE A 6 4.59 4.46 8.49
N THR A 7 3.92 4.67 9.62
CA THR A 7 2.47 4.76 9.69
C THR A 7 1.93 5.95 8.90
N GLU A 8 2.64 7.07 8.95
CA GLU A 8 2.28 8.26 8.17
C GLU A 8 2.37 7.99 6.67
N LYS A 9 3.46 7.37 6.22
CA LYS A 9 3.63 7.00 4.81
C LYS A 9 2.59 5.98 4.36
N ALA A 10 2.23 5.03 5.21
CA ALA A 10 1.18 4.07 4.91
C ALA A 10 -0.18 4.75 4.75
N ARG A 11 -0.47 5.74 5.58
CA ARG A 11 -1.71 6.51 5.48
C ARG A 11 -1.78 7.29 4.18
N GLU A 12 -0.66 7.93 3.79
CA GLU A 12 -0.58 8.61 2.50
C GLU A 12 -0.83 7.66 1.35
N ALA A 13 -0.23 6.46 1.41
CA ALA A 13 -0.41 5.45 0.37
C ALA A 13 -1.86 5.01 0.26
N LEU A 14 -2.55 4.83 1.39
CA LEU A 14 -3.97 4.47 1.38
C LEU A 14 -4.83 5.57 0.77
N SER A 15 -4.54 6.82 1.10
CA SER A 15 -5.24 7.97 0.52
C SER A 15 -5.02 8.03 -0.99
N ASP A 16 -3.78 7.84 -1.43
CA ASP A 16 -3.45 7.85 -2.85
C ASP A 16 -4.08 6.67 -3.58
N ALA A 17 -4.13 5.51 -2.93
CA ALA A 17 -4.78 4.33 -3.48
C ALA A 17 -6.27 4.57 -3.73
N ALA A 18 -6.95 5.21 -2.78
CA ALA A 18 -8.37 5.55 -2.94
C ALA A 18 -8.57 6.53 -4.10
N GLN A 19 -7.68 7.49 -4.24
CA GLN A 19 -7.73 8.44 -5.34
C GLN A 19 -7.52 7.75 -6.69
N LEU A 20 -6.57 6.80 -6.75
CA LEU A 20 -6.37 6.01 -7.96
C LEU A 20 -7.61 5.20 -8.34
N ALA A 21 -8.25 4.58 -7.36
CA ALA A 21 -9.48 3.84 -7.62
C ALA A 21 -10.55 4.74 -8.24
N ARG A 22 -10.68 5.98 -7.74
CA ARG A 22 -11.61 6.95 -8.33
C ARG A 22 -11.22 7.33 -9.75
N GLN A 23 -9.93 7.58 -9.98
CA GLN A 23 -9.44 7.99 -11.30
C GLN A 23 -9.65 6.91 -12.37
N TYR A 24 -9.50 5.65 -12.00
CA TYR A 24 -9.72 4.53 -12.89
C TYR A 24 -11.18 4.08 -12.95
N HIS A 25 -12.08 4.72 -12.21
CA HIS A 25 -13.48 4.32 -12.11
C HIS A 25 -13.66 2.88 -11.63
N HIS A 26 -12.84 2.49 -10.67
CA HIS A 26 -12.98 1.19 -10.02
C HIS A 26 -13.94 1.33 -8.84
N ASN A 27 -14.73 0.28 -8.59
CA ASN A 27 -15.76 0.34 -7.54
C ASN A 27 -15.22 0.01 -6.16
N GLN A 28 -13.99 -0.48 -6.06
CA GLN A 28 -13.36 -0.79 -4.78
C GLN A 28 -11.88 -0.39 -4.82
N VAL A 29 -11.33 -0.07 -3.63
CA VAL A 29 -9.90 0.12 -3.47
C VAL A 29 -9.30 -1.27 -3.24
N GLU A 30 -8.46 -1.70 -4.16
CA GLU A 30 -7.85 -3.02 -4.16
C GLU A 30 -6.38 -2.98 -3.77
N VAL A 31 -5.81 -4.16 -3.53
CA VAL A 31 -4.38 -4.30 -3.23
C VAL A 31 -3.53 -3.67 -4.34
N GLU A 32 -3.95 -3.80 -5.59
CA GLU A 32 -3.24 -3.22 -6.73
C GLU A 32 -3.16 -1.69 -6.65
N HIS A 33 -4.20 -1.03 -6.19
CA HIS A 33 -4.16 0.43 -5.99
C HIS A 33 -3.15 0.81 -4.91
N LEU A 34 -3.15 0.06 -3.81
CA LEU A 34 -2.19 0.32 -2.73
C LEU A 34 -0.76 0.10 -3.21
N LEU A 35 -0.52 -0.97 -3.95
CA LEU A 35 0.82 -1.25 -4.47
C LEU A 35 1.27 -0.16 -5.44
N ALA A 36 0.38 0.30 -6.31
CA ALA A 36 0.71 1.40 -7.22
C ALA A 36 1.09 2.66 -6.45
N ALA A 37 0.34 2.98 -5.40
CA ALA A 37 0.63 4.15 -4.56
C ALA A 37 1.98 4.03 -3.86
N LEU A 38 2.27 2.84 -3.32
CA LEU A 38 3.55 2.60 -2.65
C LEU A 38 4.73 2.68 -3.62
N LEU A 39 4.57 2.17 -4.83
CA LEU A 39 5.61 2.25 -5.85
C LEU A 39 5.87 3.70 -6.30
N ALA A 40 4.88 4.55 -6.17
CA ALA A 40 5.01 5.96 -6.57
C ALA A 40 5.62 6.86 -5.48
N GLN A 41 5.76 6.37 -4.26
CA GLN A 41 6.33 7.16 -3.16
C GLN A 41 7.84 7.30 -3.34
N ASP A 42 8.30 8.48 -3.70
CA ASP A 42 9.73 8.76 -3.88
C ASP A 42 10.48 8.60 -2.57
N GLY A 43 11.54 7.80 -2.61
CA GLY A 43 12.31 7.50 -1.42
C GLY A 43 11.60 6.62 -0.41
N GLY A 44 10.44 6.05 -0.79
CA GLY A 44 9.69 5.17 0.07
C GLY A 44 10.35 3.82 0.28
N VAL A 45 9.89 3.10 1.31
CA VAL A 45 10.47 1.81 1.69
C VAL A 45 10.37 0.80 0.55
N VAL A 46 9.24 0.77 -0.16
CA VAL A 46 9.02 -0.21 -1.23
C VAL A 46 10.01 0.02 -2.37
N GLN A 47 10.22 1.28 -2.78
CA GLN A 47 11.22 1.59 -3.81
C GLN A 47 12.61 1.16 -3.39
N GLN A 48 12.97 1.42 -2.13
CA GLN A 48 14.29 1.04 -1.60
C GLN A 48 14.48 -0.47 -1.55
N VAL A 49 13.44 -1.21 -1.15
CA VAL A 49 13.49 -2.67 -1.11
C VAL A 49 13.70 -3.25 -2.51
N ILE A 50 12.95 -2.76 -3.49
CA ILE A 50 13.08 -3.21 -4.87
C ILE A 50 14.49 -2.91 -5.41
N ALA A 51 14.99 -1.70 -5.17
CA ALA A 51 16.32 -1.32 -5.63
C ALA A 51 17.41 -2.19 -5.01
N LYS A 52 17.33 -2.43 -3.70
CA LYS A 52 18.33 -3.24 -2.99
C LYS A 52 18.25 -4.71 -3.38
N ALA A 53 17.08 -5.19 -3.76
CA ALA A 53 16.90 -6.56 -4.24
C ALA A 53 17.36 -6.73 -5.70
N GLY A 54 17.80 -5.67 -6.36
CA GLY A 54 18.22 -5.72 -7.76
C GLY A 54 17.06 -5.71 -8.73
N GLY A 55 15.87 -5.31 -8.31
CA GLY A 55 14.69 -5.25 -9.16
C GLY A 55 14.64 -4.00 -10.01
N ASP A 56 13.77 -4.04 -11.01
CA ASP A 56 13.53 -2.92 -11.93
C ASP A 56 12.23 -2.21 -11.49
N LEU A 57 12.38 -1.04 -10.89
CA LEU A 57 11.25 -0.26 -10.40
C LEU A 57 10.31 0.15 -11.53
N ASP A 58 10.86 0.57 -12.66
CA ASP A 58 10.04 0.98 -13.79
C ASP A 58 9.22 -0.19 -14.35
N ALA A 59 9.80 -1.38 -14.40
CA ALA A 59 9.08 -2.58 -14.81
C ALA A 59 7.95 -2.90 -13.85
N ALA A 60 8.18 -2.79 -12.54
CA ALA A 60 7.15 -3.01 -11.53
C ALA A 60 5.99 -2.03 -11.71
N LYS A 61 6.30 -0.76 -11.94
CA LYS A 61 5.27 0.26 -12.17
C LYS A 61 4.45 -0.04 -13.42
N ARG A 62 5.09 -0.48 -14.51
CA ARG A 62 4.39 -0.83 -15.75
C ARG A 62 3.44 -2.00 -15.53
N ILE A 63 3.90 -3.03 -14.83
CA ILE A 63 3.10 -4.21 -14.57
C ILE A 63 1.84 -3.85 -13.79
N ILE A 64 2.00 -3.08 -12.72
CA ILE A 64 0.85 -2.74 -11.89
C ILE A 64 -0.12 -1.79 -12.61
N ASN A 65 0.40 -0.86 -13.39
CA ASN A 65 -0.46 0.02 -14.19
C ASN A 65 -1.26 -0.76 -15.22
N ASN A 66 -0.65 -1.76 -15.86
CA ASN A 66 -1.36 -2.62 -16.80
C ASN A 66 -2.48 -3.41 -16.10
N GLU A 67 -2.24 -3.88 -14.90
CA GLU A 67 -3.27 -4.57 -14.13
C GLU A 67 -4.44 -3.64 -13.80
N LEU A 68 -4.16 -2.39 -13.41
CA LEU A 68 -5.20 -1.42 -13.13
C LEU A 68 -6.05 -1.13 -14.37
N GLU A 69 -5.43 -1.05 -15.54
CA GLU A 69 -6.15 -0.84 -16.79
C GLU A 69 -7.07 -2.01 -17.14
N ARG A 70 -6.70 -3.22 -16.76
CA ARG A 70 -7.49 -4.42 -17.04
C ARG A 70 -8.68 -4.59 -16.13
N MET A 71 -8.68 -3.97 -14.96
CA MET A 71 -9.77 -4.10 -14.01
C MET A 71 -11.03 -3.43 -14.55
N PRO A 72 -12.22 -4.00 -14.29
CA PRO A 72 -13.46 -3.43 -14.80
C PRO A 72 -13.69 -2.00 -14.33
N HIS A 73 -14.10 -1.13 -15.24
CA HIS A 73 -14.44 0.26 -14.94
C HIS A 73 -15.93 0.38 -14.70
N VAL A 74 -16.31 1.05 -13.61
CA VAL A 74 -17.71 1.25 -13.22
C VAL A 74 -17.98 2.75 -13.14
N TYR A 75 -18.92 3.23 -13.94
CA TYR A 75 -19.25 4.65 -13.99
C TYR A 75 -20.56 4.91 -13.26
N GLY A 76 -20.62 6.04 -12.56
CA GLY A 76 -21.83 6.44 -11.85
C GLY A 76 -22.05 5.73 -10.52
N GLY A 77 -21.04 5.04 -10.00
CA GLY A 77 -21.11 4.38 -8.71
C GLY A 77 -20.81 5.32 -7.55
N SER A 78 -20.96 4.81 -6.34
CA SER A 78 -20.59 5.53 -5.13
C SER A 78 -19.06 5.53 -4.94
N GLU A 79 -18.60 6.23 -3.89
CA GLU A 79 -17.19 6.25 -3.52
C GLU A 79 -16.67 4.82 -3.32
N PRO A 80 -15.48 4.50 -3.83
CA PRO A 80 -14.91 3.17 -3.65
C PRO A 80 -14.63 2.87 -2.18
N GLY A 81 -15.14 1.73 -1.72
CA GLY A 81 -14.81 1.21 -0.40
C GLY A 81 -13.63 0.27 -0.46
N ILE A 82 -13.04 -0.02 0.69
CA ILE A 82 -11.92 -0.96 0.77
C ILE A 82 -12.44 -2.37 0.49
N SER A 83 -11.77 -3.07 -0.44
CA SER A 83 -12.14 -4.45 -0.76
C SER A 83 -11.88 -5.39 0.42
N PRO A 84 -12.58 -6.52 0.51
CA PRO A 84 -12.30 -7.51 1.56
C PRO A 84 -10.86 -8.01 1.53
N ARG A 85 -10.28 -8.18 0.35
CA ARG A 85 -8.90 -8.63 0.19
C ARG A 85 -7.91 -7.60 0.72
N LEU A 86 -8.13 -6.33 0.43
CA LEU A 86 -7.28 -5.25 0.95
C LEU A 86 -7.45 -5.11 2.46
N ARG A 87 -8.69 -5.23 2.96
CA ARG A 87 -8.94 -5.16 4.40
C ARG A 87 -8.16 -6.24 5.15
N LYS A 88 -8.19 -7.47 4.63
CA LYS A 88 -7.45 -8.57 5.24
C LYS A 88 -5.95 -8.31 5.23
N LEU A 89 -5.43 -7.81 4.11
CA LEU A 89 -4.00 -7.46 4.02
C LEU A 89 -3.62 -6.43 5.07
N LEU A 90 -4.43 -5.38 5.24
CA LEU A 90 -4.16 -4.33 6.21
C LEU A 90 -4.23 -4.84 7.64
N GLU A 91 -5.19 -5.71 7.94
CA GLU A 91 -5.30 -6.33 9.26
C GLU A 91 -4.08 -7.20 9.57
N ASP A 92 -3.66 -8.00 8.60
CA ASP A 92 -2.48 -8.87 8.76
C ASP A 92 -1.20 -8.03 8.93
N ALA A 93 -1.06 -6.98 8.13
CA ALA A 93 0.10 -6.08 8.21
C ALA A 93 0.15 -5.37 9.57
N TRP A 94 -1.00 -4.90 10.05
CA TRP A 94 -1.07 -4.25 11.36
C TRP A 94 -0.69 -5.21 12.48
N ARG A 95 -1.15 -6.45 12.39
CA ARG A 95 -0.81 -7.48 13.39
C ARG A 95 0.68 -7.76 13.40
N GLU A 96 1.30 -7.87 12.23
CA GLU A 96 2.75 -8.09 12.13
C GLU A 96 3.53 -6.90 12.68
N MET A 97 3.08 -5.68 12.43
CA MET A 97 3.72 -4.49 12.99
C MET A 97 3.63 -4.47 14.51
N SER A 98 2.49 -4.84 15.07
CA SER A 98 2.32 -4.92 16.51
C SER A 98 3.21 -5.99 17.12
N ASN A 99 3.29 -7.16 16.49
CA ASN A 99 4.16 -8.24 16.94
C ASN A 99 5.64 -7.82 16.88
N PHE A 100 6.04 -7.15 15.82
CA PHE A 100 7.39 -6.63 15.68
C PHE A 100 7.71 -5.64 16.79
N HIS A 101 6.80 -4.71 17.06
CA HIS A 101 6.97 -3.73 18.11
C HIS A 101 7.12 -4.41 19.48
N ASP A 102 6.23 -5.34 19.80
CA ASP A 102 6.23 -6.04 21.09
C ASP A 102 7.49 -6.90 21.27
N GLU A 103 7.91 -7.58 20.21
CA GLU A 103 9.03 -8.51 20.27
C GLU A 103 10.38 -7.81 20.35
N TYR A 104 10.55 -6.71 19.60
CA TYR A 104 11.86 -6.08 19.45
C TYR A 104 12.03 -4.79 20.23
N LEU A 105 10.97 -4.18 20.76
CA LEU A 105 11.05 -2.91 21.45
C LEU A 105 10.70 -2.98 22.93
N LEU A 106 9.62 -3.67 23.29
CA LEU A 106 9.14 -3.68 24.67
C LEU A 106 10.10 -4.27 25.69
N PRO A 107 10.79 -5.42 25.40
CA PRO A 107 11.62 -6.04 26.43
C PRO A 107 12.82 -5.20 26.84
N THR A 108 13.23 -4.25 26.02
CA THR A 108 14.48 -3.53 26.24
C THR A 108 14.28 -2.06 26.55
N VAL A 109 13.09 -1.54 26.40
CA VAL A 109 12.81 -0.12 26.59
C VAL A 109 11.61 0.06 27.48
N PRO A 110 11.78 0.66 28.67
CA PRO A 110 10.62 1.04 29.50
C PRO A 110 9.85 2.14 28.80
N TRP A 111 8.64 1.88 28.61
CA TRP A 111 7.76 2.79 27.87
C TRP A 111 7.02 3.74 28.81
#